data_6bcbb117a249f22b048af5949c3d21af
#
_entry.id   6bcbb117a249f22b048af5949c3d21af
#
_cell.length_a   1.000
_cell.length_b   1.000
_cell.length_c   1.000
_cell.angle_alpha   90.00
_cell.angle_beta   90.00
_cell.angle_gamma   90.00
#
_symmetry.space_group_name_H-M   'P 1'
#
loop_
_entity.id
_entity.type
_entity.pdbx_description
1 polymer ?
#
loop_
_entity_poly.entity_id
_entity_poly.type
_entity_poly.pdbx_seq_one_letter_code
_entity_poly.pdbx_strand_id
1 'polypeptide(L)'
;MKTIYLDIFSGISGDMFLGAMIDLGVDPKVLENELSKLNLDGYLINVSRKTKANIDGVKFDVHLLPNEGENNSGTSTHSHEHSHSHSHEHSHSHSHSHDSDGHIHERNFDDIKKIINNSSLSEWVKEKSIAVFRRVAEAEGKVHGMPPDDVHFHEVGAIDSIIDIIGACIALELLGKPLVLSAPLVEGKGWVDCAHGRFPVP
;
A
#
# COMPACT_ATOMS: atom_id res chain seq x y z
N MET A 1 -17.94 -14.15 -19.99
CA MET A 1 -17.24 -13.18 -19.14
C MET A 1 -16.60 -13.95 -18.00
N LYS A 2 -15.31 -13.76 -17.73
CA LYS A 2 -14.66 -14.40 -16.57
C LYS A 2 -15.12 -13.72 -15.29
N THR A 3 -15.22 -14.49 -14.20
CA THR A 3 -15.58 -13.97 -12.87
C THR A 3 -14.53 -14.42 -11.88
N ILE A 4 -14.09 -13.51 -11.02
CA ILE A 4 -13.25 -13.79 -9.86
C ILE A 4 -14.13 -13.60 -8.62
N TYR A 5 -14.09 -14.58 -7.72
CA TYR A 5 -14.72 -14.48 -6.41
C TYR A 5 -13.64 -14.41 -5.33
N LEU A 6 -13.69 -13.36 -4.53
CA LEU A 6 -12.76 -13.15 -3.42
C LEU A 6 -13.40 -13.66 -2.13
N ASP A 7 -12.89 -14.77 -1.62
CA ASP A 7 -13.27 -15.31 -0.32
C ASP A 7 -12.34 -14.75 0.78
N ILE A 8 -12.72 -13.60 1.32
CA ILE A 8 -11.88 -12.78 2.20
C ILE A 8 -12.19 -12.98 3.69
N PHE A 9 -12.34 -14.25 4.09
CA PHE A 9 -12.70 -14.64 5.47
C PHE A 9 -11.69 -14.21 6.56
N SER A 10 -10.46 -13.84 6.17
CA SER A 10 -9.39 -13.39 7.08
C SER A 10 -8.88 -11.97 6.77
N GLY A 11 -9.67 -11.18 6.05
CA GLY A 11 -9.23 -9.90 5.53
C GLY A 11 -8.45 -10.02 4.23
N ILE A 12 -8.00 -8.88 3.71
CA ILE A 12 -7.22 -8.78 2.46
C ILE A 12 -6.34 -7.54 2.53
N SER A 13 -5.14 -7.64 1.96
CA SER A 13 -4.24 -6.52 1.70
C SER A 13 -3.87 -6.48 0.21
N GLY A 14 -3.24 -5.38 -0.25
CA GLY A 14 -2.88 -5.24 -1.65
C GLY A 14 -1.86 -6.29 -2.10
N ASP A 15 -0.84 -6.55 -1.30
CA ASP A 15 0.16 -7.60 -1.53
C ASP A 15 -0.44 -9.00 -1.58
N MET A 16 -1.41 -9.32 -0.70
CA MET A 16 -2.16 -10.58 -0.74
C MET A 16 -2.99 -10.70 -2.03
N PHE A 17 -3.65 -9.60 -2.45
CA PHE A 17 -4.40 -9.59 -3.69
C PHE A 17 -3.50 -9.83 -4.89
N LEU A 18 -2.36 -9.14 -4.98
CA LEU A 18 -1.40 -9.30 -6.07
C LEU A 18 -0.79 -10.71 -6.09
N GLY A 19 -0.43 -11.25 -4.93
CA GLY A 19 0.01 -12.63 -4.81
C GLY A 19 -1.02 -13.63 -5.34
N ALA A 20 -2.30 -13.44 -5.00
CA ALA A 20 -3.40 -14.28 -5.49
C ALA A 20 -3.60 -14.14 -7.01
N MET A 21 -3.48 -12.94 -7.59
CA MET A 21 -3.60 -12.75 -9.04
C MET A 21 -2.45 -13.42 -9.80
N ILE A 22 -1.24 -13.40 -9.25
CA ILE A 22 -0.08 -14.11 -9.82
C ILE A 22 -0.32 -15.63 -9.76
N ASP A 23 -0.84 -16.14 -8.66
CA ASP A 23 -1.14 -17.57 -8.52
C ASP A 23 -2.30 -18.00 -9.46
N LEU A 24 -3.19 -17.09 -9.82
CA LEU A 24 -4.23 -17.27 -10.85
C LEU A 24 -3.70 -17.20 -12.30
N GLY A 25 -2.41 -16.90 -12.50
CA GLY A 25 -1.76 -16.95 -13.81
C GLY A 25 -1.33 -15.60 -14.38
N VAL A 26 -1.32 -14.53 -13.61
CA VAL A 26 -0.66 -13.28 -14.00
C VAL A 26 0.86 -13.51 -13.97
N ASP A 27 1.54 -13.28 -15.09
CA ASP A 27 3.00 -13.33 -15.14
C ASP A 27 3.59 -12.18 -14.34
N PRO A 28 4.38 -12.47 -13.27
CA PRO A 28 4.97 -11.43 -12.43
C PRO A 28 5.90 -10.49 -13.18
N LYS A 29 6.60 -10.96 -14.22
CA LYS A 29 7.48 -10.11 -15.05
C LYS A 29 6.68 -9.13 -15.90
N VAL A 30 5.54 -9.57 -16.42
CA VAL A 30 4.64 -8.68 -17.17
C VAL A 30 4.05 -7.63 -16.24
N LEU A 31 3.63 -8.03 -15.04
CA LEU A 31 3.12 -7.10 -14.02
C LEU A 31 4.19 -6.05 -13.63
N GLU A 32 5.43 -6.48 -13.39
CA GLU A 32 6.56 -5.60 -13.07
C GLU A 32 6.87 -4.64 -14.21
N ASN A 33 6.88 -5.12 -15.45
CA ASN A 33 7.07 -4.28 -16.63
C ASN A 33 5.94 -3.24 -16.81
N GLU A 34 4.70 -3.58 -16.49
CA GLU A 34 3.60 -2.62 -16.52
C GLU A 34 3.76 -1.57 -15.39
N LEU A 35 4.11 -2.00 -14.18
CA LEU A 35 4.36 -1.10 -13.05
C LEU A 35 5.52 -0.13 -13.31
N SER A 36 6.59 -0.56 -14.00
CA SER A 36 7.71 0.31 -14.34
C SER A 36 7.32 1.52 -15.21
N LYS A 37 6.18 1.45 -15.93
CA LYS A 37 5.65 2.58 -16.72
C LYS A 37 5.20 3.77 -15.88
N LEU A 38 5.07 3.60 -14.56
CA LEU A 38 4.79 4.70 -13.63
C LEU A 38 5.97 5.65 -13.46
N ASN A 39 7.19 5.22 -13.84
CA ASN A 39 8.44 5.96 -13.63
C ASN A 39 8.61 6.40 -12.16
N LEU A 40 8.29 5.50 -11.24
CA LEU A 40 8.55 5.64 -9.82
C LEU A 40 9.85 4.92 -9.48
N ASP A 41 10.74 5.62 -8.80
CA ASP A 41 12.00 5.08 -8.32
C ASP A 41 11.94 4.77 -6.83
N GLY A 42 12.97 4.08 -6.32
CA GLY A 42 13.14 3.86 -4.89
C GLY A 42 12.42 2.64 -4.34
N TYR A 43 12.05 1.68 -5.17
CA TYR A 43 11.49 0.40 -4.72
C TYR A 43 11.97 -0.78 -5.56
N LEU A 44 11.85 -1.98 -4.99
CA LEU A 44 12.04 -3.27 -5.66
C LEU A 44 10.84 -4.15 -5.38
N ILE A 45 10.43 -4.92 -6.39
CA ILE A 45 9.40 -5.95 -6.26
C ILE A 45 10.08 -7.30 -6.07
N ASN A 46 9.63 -8.05 -5.09
CA ASN A 46 10.05 -9.43 -4.86
C ASN A 46 8.82 -10.35 -4.86
N VAL A 47 8.84 -11.34 -5.74
CA VAL A 47 7.78 -12.36 -5.83
C VAL A 47 8.37 -13.70 -5.47
N SER A 48 7.81 -14.35 -4.46
CA SER A 48 8.30 -15.65 -3.96
C SER A 48 7.14 -16.57 -3.57
N ARG A 49 7.40 -17.86 -3.51
CA ARG A 49 6.47 -18.81 -2.88
C ARG A 49 6.76 -18.92 -1.40
N LYS A 50 5.73 -18.93 -0.59
CA LYS A 50 5.82 -19.12 0.86
C LYS A 50 4.79 -20.13 1.32
N THR A 51 5.21 -20.99 2.26
CA THR A 51 4.32 -21.93 2.93
C THR A 51 4.07 -21.46 4.35
N LYS A 52 2.80 -21.32 4.73
CA LYS A 52 2.38 -20.98 6.09
C LYS A 52 1.27 -21.95 6.51
N ALA A 53 1.43 -22.63 7.65
CA ALA A 53 0.49 -23.64 8.16
C ALA A 53 0.11 -24.70 7.10
N ASN A 54 1.09 -25.17 6.34
CA ASN A 54 0.95 -26.15 5.23
C ASN A 54 0.10 -25.66 4.04
N ILE A 55 -0.17 -24.36 3.95
CA ILE A 55 -0.78 -23.73 2.79
C ILE A 55 0.33 -23.00 2.02
N ASP A 56 0.50 -23.37 0.76
CA ASP A 56 1.46 -22.72 -0.14
C ASP A 56 0.77 -21.61 -0.93
N GLY A 57 1.47 -20.49 -1.11
CA GLY A 57 0.94 -19.34 -1.83
C GLY A 57 2.04 -18.44 -2.37
N VAL A 58 1.65 -17.53 -3.24
CA VAL A 58 2.54 -16.50 -3.76
C VAL A 58 2.55 -15.31 -2.81
N LYS A 59 3.76 -14.89 -2.43
CA LYS A 59 4.00 -13.67 -1.69
C LYS A 59 4.54 -12.61 -2.66
N PHE A 60 3.88 -11.48 -2.70
CA PHE A 60 4.31 -10.27 -3.38
C PHE A 60 4.79 -9.28 -2.32
N ASP A 61 5.97 -8.74 -2.47
CA ASP A 61 6.57 -7.78 -1.53
C ASP A 61 7.10 -6.56 -2.30
N VAL A 62 6.81 -5.38 -1.79
CA VAL A 62 7.44 -4.13 -2.23
C VAL A 62 8.48 -3.72 -1.19
N HIS A 63 9.74 -3.64 -1.57
CA HIS A 63 10.82 -3.20 -0.71
C HIS A 63 11.24 -1.79 -1.11
N LEU A 64 11.18 -0.84 -0.18
CA LEU A 64 11.69 0.51 -0.39
C LEU A 64 13.21 0.48 -0.33
N LEU A 65 13.87 1.13 -1.30
CA LEU A 65 15.31 1.30 -1.32
C LEU A 65 15.70 2.47 -0.41
N PRO A 66 16.80 2.36 0.34
CA PRO A 66 17.34 3.50 1.07
C PRO A 66 17.69 4.63 0.12
N ASN A 67 17.39 5.87 0.48
CA ASN A 67 17.82 7.03 -0.28
C ASN A 67 19.36 7.09 -0.28
N GLU A 68 20.00 7.22 -1.46
CA GLU A 68 21.47 7.28 -1.61
C GLU A 68 22.15 8.48 -0.92
N GLY A 69 21.45 9.20 -0.03
CA GLY A 69 21.96 10.36 0.71
C GLY A 69 22.46 10.09 2.12
N GLU A 70 22.24 8.91 2.69
CA GLU A 70 22.64 8.60 4.07
C GLU A 70 23.78 7.55 4.10
N ASN A 71 24.99 7.98 3.73
CA ASN A 71 26.21 7.30 4.14
C ASN A 71 26.50 7.65 5.61
N ASN A 72 26.15 6.83 6.52
CA ASN A 72 26.96 6.24 7.58
C ASN A 72 26.19 5.89 8.87
N SER A 73 26.45 4.68 9.30
CA SER A 73 26.33 4.09 10.61
C SER A 73 25.01 3.39 10.98
N GLY A 74 25.14 2.07 11.07
CA GLY A 74 24.35 1.23 11.97
C GLY A 74 23.35 0.31 11.30
N THR A 75 23.80 -0.91 10.99
CA THR A 75 22.97 -2.10 10.86
C THR A 75 21.95 -2.18 12.00
N SER A 76 20.69 -1.94 11.72
CA SER A 76 19.61 -2.37 12.60
C SER A 76 18.60 -3.21 11.81
N THR A 77 18.79 -4.50 11.91
CA THR A 77 17.79 -5.51 11.59
C THR A 77 16.63 -5.36 12.58
N HIS A 78 15.51 -4.82 12.14
CA HIS A 78 14.29 -4.82 12.95
C HIS A 78 13.63 -6.20 12.86
N SER A 79 13.99 -7.07 13.79
CA SER A 79 13.19 -8.21 14.19
C SER A 79 12.22 -7.75 15.28
N HIS A 80 10.92 -7.80 14.99
CA HIS A 80 9.90 -7.55 16.02
C HIS A 80 9.81 -8.72 16.97
N GLU A 81 10.47 -8.62 18.10
CA GLU A 81 10.16 -9.43 19.29
C GLU A 81 9.43 -8.55 20.30
N HIS A 82 8.22 -8.97 20.65
CA HIS A 82 7.44 -8.37 21.71
C HIS A 82 7.98 -8.79 23.08
N SER A 83 8.52 -7.86 23.84
CA SER A 83 8.69 -8.04 25.28
C SER A 83 8.17 -6.82 26.04
N HIS A 84 7.22 -7.10 26.96
CA HIS A 84 6.65 -6.12 27.89
C HIS A 84 7.60 -5.83 29.04
N SER A 85 7.80 -4.56 29.37
CA SER A 85 8.10 -4.17 30.76
C SER A 85 7.75 -2.70 31.02
N HIS A 86 7.19 -2.49 32.23
CA HIS A 86 6.64 -1.25 32.76
C HIS A 86 7.71 -0.26 33.25
N SER A 87 7.34 1.01 33.22
CA SER A 87 7.30 2.03 34.27
C SER A 87 8.17 3.27 34.10
N HIS A 88 7.51 4.35 34.42
CA HIS A 88 7.83 5.62 35.07
C HIS A 88 7.90 6.90 34.25
N GLU A 89 7.04 7.81 34.74
CA GLU A 89 6.81 9.21 34.40
C GLU A 89 8.07 10.05 34.42
N HIS A 90 8.18 11.00 33.49
CA HIS A 90 8.64 12.36 33.78
C HIS A 90 8.20 13.34 32.68
N SER A 91 7.53 14.39 33.12
CA SER A 91 7.16 15.58 32.40
C SER A 91 8.36 16.41 31.98
N HIS A 92 8.48 16.83 30.72
CA HIS A 92 9.20 18.04 30.35
C HIS A 92 8.66 18.75 29.12
N SER A 93 8.68 20.04 29.21
CA SER A 93 8.17 21.10 28.35
C SER A 93 8.72 21.08 26.92
N HIS A 94 7.81 21.46 25.99
CA HIS A 94 8.05 21.54 24.56
C HIS A 94 8.85 22.77 24.15
N SER A 95 9.94 22.56 23.43
CA SER A 95 10.51 23.51 22.50
C SER A 95 10.49 22.88 21.11
N HIS A 96 9.78 23.52 20.16
CA HIS A 96 9.73 23.10 18.77
C HIS A 96 11.08 23.37 18.11
N SER A 97 11.88 22.34 17.90
CA SER A 97 12.94 22.35 16.90
C SER A 97 12.47 21.49 15.72
N HIS A 98 12.41 22.10 14.54
CA HIS A 98 12.25 21.40 13.28
C HIS A 98 13.50 20.55 13.06
N ASP A 99 13.44 19.29 13.44
CA ASP A 99 14.42 18.30 13.02
C ASP A 99 13.89 17.60 11.77
N SER A 100 14.74 17.64 10.76
CA SER A 100 14.59 17.05 9.44
C SER A 100 14.64 15.52 9.54
N ASP A 101 13.51 14.91 9.91
CA ASP A 101 13.31 13.48 9.76
C ASP A 101 12.91 13.17 8.32
N GLY A 102 13.50 12.08 7.77
CA GLY A 102 13.46 11.69 6.38
C GLY A 102 12.06 11.84 5.77
N HIS A 103 11.96 12.71 4.78
CA HIS A 103 10.73 13.02 4.07
C HIS A 103 10.15 11.76 3.43
N ILE A 104 9.23 11.08 4.13
CA ILE A 104 8.18 10.33 3.48
C ILE A 104 7.45 11.38 2.66
N HIS A 105 7.60 11.37 1.35
CA HIS A 105 6.89 12.30 0.47
C HIS A 105 5.40 12.05 0.63
N GLU A 106 4.75 12.85 1.48
CA GLU A 106 3.30 12.89 1.58
C GLU A 106 2.75 13.36 0.23
N ARG A 107 2.21 12.42 -0.54
CA ARG A 107 1.59 12.73 -1.83
C ARG A 107 0.12 13.03 -1.60
N ASN A 108 -0.37 14.09 -2.21
CA ASN A 108 -1.79 14.35 -2.28
C ASN A 108 -2.44 13.59 -3.46
N PHE A 109 -3.77 13.58 -3.51
CA PHE A 109 -4.49 12.90 -4.58
C PHE A 109 -4.14 13.44 -5.97
N ASP A 110 -3.89 14.75 -6.08
CA ASP A 110 -3.54 15.38 -7.36
C ASP A 110 -2.16 14.94 -7.86
N ASP A 111 -1.20 14.73 -6.97
CA ASP A 111 0.13 14.21 -7.32
C ASP A 111 0.04 12.78 -7.84
N ILE A 112 -0.77 11.95 -7.20
CA ILE A 112 -1.01 10.56 -7.66
C ILE A 112 -1.71 10.56 -9.04
N LYS A 113 -2.71 11.43 -9.26
CA LYS A 113 -3.33 11.60 -10.57
C LYS A 113 -2.31 11.98 -11.65
N LYS A 114 -1.37 12.88 -11.33
CA LYS A 114 -0.30 13.26 -12.27
C LYS A 114 0.62 12.08 -12.61
N ILE A 115 1.04 11.30 -11.61
CA ILE A 115 1.85 10.09 -11.82
C ILE A 115 1.12 9.13 -12.78
N ILE A 116 -0.14 8.83 -12.49
CA ILE A 116 -0.94 7.90 -13.31
C ILE A 116 -1.14 8.43 -14.73
N ASN A 117 -1.53 9.69 -14.88
CA ASN A 117 -1.81 10.29 -16.20
C ASN A 117 -0.56 10.39 -17.07
N ASN A 118 0.59 10.70 -16.49
CA ASN A 118 1.87 10.81 -17.20
C ASN A 118 2.49 9.45 -17.55
N SER A 119 1.97 8.36 -16.98
CA SER A 119 2.44 7.01 -17.28
C SER A 119 2.02 6.55 -18.68
N SER A 120 2.68 5.52 -19.21
CA SER A 120 2.29 4.84 -20.44
C SER A 120 1.41 3.61 -20.21
N LEU A 121 0.70 3.56 -19.08
CA LEU A 121 -0.31 2.54 -18.77
C LEU A 121 -1.53 2.67 -19.69
N SER A 122 -2.31 1.59 -19.81
CA SER A 122 -3.56 1.63 -20.57
C SER A 122 -4.57 2.62 -19.95
N GLU A 123 -5.43 3.18 -20.79
CA GLU A 123 -6.47 4.11 -20.31
C GLU A 123 -7.42 3.46 -19.30
N TRP A 124 -7.69 2.15 -19.45
CA TRP A 124 -8.52 1.43 -18.50
C TRP A 124 -7.86 1.33 -17.11
N VAL A 125 -6.56 1.02 -17.07
CA VAL A 125 -5.79 0.97 -15.80
C VAL A 125 -5.76 2.36 -15.17
N LYS A 126 -5.48 3.41 -15.94
CA LYS A 126 -5.47 4.79 -15.44
C LYS A 126 -6.82 5.17 -14.83
N GLU A 127 -7.91 4.94 -15.57
CA GLU A 127 -9.28 5.24 -15.11
C GLU A 127 -9.60 4.51 -13.80
N LYS A 128 -9.32 3.19 -13.73
CA LYS A 128 -9.65 2.39 -12.55
C LYS A 128 -8.80 2.77 -11.35
N SER A 129 -7.51 2.98 -11.54
CA SER A 129 -6.61 3.40 -10.47
C SER A 129 -7.02 4.76 -9.89
N ILE A 130 -7.30 5.75 -10.74
CA ILE A 130 -7.77 7.07 -10.31
C ILE A 130 -9.11 6.95 -9.56
N ALA A 131 -10.02 6.08 -10.01
CA ALA A 131 -11.30 5.87 -9.36
C ALA A 131 -11.15 5.27 -7.95
N VAL A 132 -10.18 4.35 -7.74
CA VAL A 132 -9.87 3.80 -6.41
C VAL A 132 -9.30 4.89 -5.50
N PHE A 133 -8.27 5.61 -5.95
CA PHE A 133 -7.68 6.70 -5.16
C PHE A 133 -8.68 7.81 -4.83
N ARG A 134 -9.60 8.13 -5.75
CA ARG A 134 -10.68 9.10 -5.48
C ARG A 134 -11.57 8.64 -4.33
N ARG A 135 -11.94 7.35 -4.26
CA ARG A 135 -12.74 6.82 -3.15
C ARG A 135 -12.02 6.92 -1.81
N VAL A 136 -10.71 6.67 -1.80
CA VAL A 136 -9.89 6.86 -0.59
C VAL A 136 -9.86 8.34 -0.21
N ALA A 137 -9.60 9.25 -1.17
CA ALA A 137 -9.60 10.68 -0.94
C ALA A 137 -10.97 11.21 -0.44
N GLU A 138 -12.08 10.68 -0.94
CA GLU A 138 -13.42 11.01 -0.46
C GLU A 138 -13.66 10.56 0.99
N ALA A 139 -13.11 9.40 1.38
CA ALA A 139 -13.19 8.91 2.75
C ALA A 139 -12.33 9.76 3.71
N GLU A 140 -11.08 9.99 3.35
CA GLU A 140 -10.15 10.86 4.10
C GLU A 140 -10.68 12.29 4.22
N GLY A 141 -11.18 12.84 3.11
CA GLY A 141 -11.76 14.19 3.08
C GLY A 141 -12.94 14.33 4.05
N LYS A 142 -13.76 13.29 4.23
CA LYS A 142 -14.83 13.29 5.25
C LYS A 142 -14.29 13.30 6.67
N VAL A 143 -13.21 12.55 6.93
CA VAL A 143 -12.58 12.49 8.26
C VAL A 143 -11.95 13.84 8.60
N HIS A 144 -11.28 14.48 7.64
CA HIS A 144 -10.55 15.73 7.84
C HIS A 144 -11.39 17.00 7.58
N GLY A 145 -12.61 16.87 7.08
CA GLY A 145 -13.48 18.01 6.77
C GLY A 145 -12.97 18.86 5.60
N MET A 146 -12.29 18.25 4.63
CA MET A 146 -11.71 18.92 3.48
C MET A 146 -12.15 18.31 2.15
N PRO A 147 -12.05 19.07 1.01
CA PRO A 147 -12.33 18.51 -0.31
C PRO A 147 -11.37 17.35 -0.65
N PRO A 148 -11.84 16.32 -1.39
CA PRO A 148 -11.00 15.16 -1.75
C PRO A 148 -9.71 15.52 -2.51
N ASP A 149 -9.75 16.56 -3.35
CA ASP A 149 -8.59 16.98 -4.14
C ASP A 149 -7.48 17.64 -3.29
N ASP A 150 -7.82 18.11 -2.08
CA ASP A 150 -6.90 18.75 -1.13
C ASP A 150 -6.35 17.76 -0.08
N VAL A 151 -6.80 16.50 -0.13
CA VAL A 151 -6.39 15.47 0.83
C VAL A 151 -4.93 15.09 0.65
N HIS A 152 -4.17 15.15 1.73
CA HIS A 152 -2.85 14.54 1.84
C HIS A 152 -2.97 13.11 2.37
N PHE A 153 -2.43 12.16 1.65
CA PHE A 153 -2.44 10.77 2.08
C PHE A 153 -1.25 10.51 3.01
N HIS A 154 -1.52 10.25 4.27
CA HIS A 154 -0.48 9.95 5.26
C HIS A 154 0.11 8.55 5.07
N GLU A 155 -0.69 7.58 4.69
CA GLU A 155 -0.29 6.19 4.51
C GLU A 155 -0.43 5.74 3.05
N VAL A 156 -1.57 5.99 2.42
CA VAL A 156 -1.89 5.54 1.05
C VAL A 156 -1.10 6.30 -0.03
N GLY A 157 -0.45 7.42 0.31
CA GLY A 157 0.48 8.15 -0.56
C GLY A 157 1.88 7.52 -0.66
N ALA A 158 2.18 6.52 0.15
CA ALA A 158 3.44 5.79 0.11
C ALA A 158 3.56 4.91 -1.16
N ILE A 159 4.78 4.64 -1.56
CA ILE A 159 5.06 3.92 -2.83
C ILE A 159 4.44 2.53 -2.84
N ASP A 160 4.50 1.79 -1.73
CA ASP A 160 3.92 0.46 -1.59
C ASP A 160 2.41 0.46 -1.87
N SER A 161 1.67 1.37 -1.26
CA SER A 161 0.22 1.52 -1.50
C SER A 161 -0.12 1.91 -2.94
N ILE A 162 0.71 2.75 -3.57
CA ILE A 162 0.56 3.12 -4.98
C ILE A 162 0.76 1.89 -5.87
N ILE A 163 1.80 1.11 -5.61
CA ILE A 163 2.09 -0.12 -6.35
C ILE A 163 0.98 -1.15 -6.16
N ASP A 164 0.47 -1.32 -4.95
CA ASP A 164 -0.60 -2.26 -4.65
C ASP A 164 -1.90 -1.92 -5.41
N ILE A 165 -2.33 -0.66 -5.34
CA ILE A 165 -3.58 -0.23 -5.98
C ILE A 165 -3.47 -0.28 -7.51
N ILE A 166 -2.39 0.26 -8.08
CA ILE A 166 -2.22 0.27 -9.53
C ILE A 166 -1.92 -1.13 -10.05
N GLY A 167 -1.08 -1.89 -9.32
CA GLY A 167 -0.80 -3.29 -9.62
C GLY A 167 -2.05 -4.17 -9.65
N ALA A 168 -2.98 -3.95 -8.71
CA ALA A 168 -4.26 -4.65 -8.73
C ALA A 168 -5.07 -4.35 -10.00
N CYS A 169 -5.10 -3.09 -10.44
CA CYS A 169 -5.77 -2.72 -11.69
C CYS A 169 -5.09 -3.36 -12.91
N ILE A 170 -3.76 -3.35 -12.96
CA ILE A 170 -2.99 -4.02 -14.03
C ILE A 170 -3.27 -5.53 -14.04
N ALA A 171 -3.19 -6.19 -12.89
CA ALA A 171 -3.45 -7.62 -12.78
C ALA A 171 -4.85 -8.01 -13.27
N LEU A 172 -5.87 -7.22 -12.92
CA LEU A 172 -7.24 -7.41 -13.44
C LEU A 172 -7.33 -7.21 -14.95
N GLU A 173 -6.61 -6.24 -15.52
CA GLU A 173 -6.55 -6.07 -16.97
C GLU A 173 -5.89 -7.27 -17.65
N LEU A 174 -4.75 -7.75 -17.14
CA LEU A 174 -4.04 -8.92 -17.65
C LEU A 174 -4.89 -10.21 -17.61
N LEU A 175 -5.77 -10.35 -16.63
CA LEU A 175 -6.74 -11.45 -16.53
C LEU A 175 -7.95 -11.28 -17.46
N GLY A 176 -8.00 -10.19 -18.21
CA GLY A 176 -9.07 -9.91 -19.18
C GLY A 176 -10.27 -9.18 -18.61
N LYS A 177 -10.07 -8.37 -17.57
CA LYS A 177 -11.09 -7.52 -16.93
C LYS A 177 -12.28 -8.34 -16.42
N PRO A 178 -12.06 -9.31 -15.53
CA PRO A 178 -13.13 -10.16 -15.01
C PRO A 178 -14.13 -9.37 -14.18
N LEU A 179 -15.34 -9.90 -14.04
CA LEU A 179 -16.24 -9.45 -12.98
C LEU A 179 -15.66 -9.89 -11.63
N VAL A 180 -15.47 -8.94 -10.72
CA VAL A 180 -14.99 -9.22 -9.36
C VAL A 180 -16.18 -9.21 -8.41
N LEU A 181 -16.37 -10.32 -7.71
CA LEU A 181 -17.31 -10.49 -6.62
C LEU A 181 -16.53 -10.77 -5.35
N SER A 182 -17.05 -10.37 -4.20
CA SER A 182 -16.42 -10.67 -2.90
C SER A 182 -17.43 -11.16 -1.88
N ALA A 183 -16.97 -11.99 -0.96
CA ALA A 183 -17.63 -12.21 0.32
C ALA A 183 -17.69 -10.88 1.10
N PRO A 184 -18.55 -10.78 2.13
CA PRO A 184 -18.47 -9.68 3.08
C PRO A 184 -17.05 -9.57 3.66
N LEU A 185 -16.57 -8.34 3.82
CA LEU A 185 -15.28 -8.08 4.47
C LEU A 185 -15.33 -8.52 5.93
N VAL A 186 -14.33 -9.29 6.32
CA VAL A 186 -14.12 -9.65 7.73
C VAL A 186 -12.99 -8.78 8.26
N GLU A 187 -13.34 -7.90 9.17
CA GLU A 187 -12.41 -7.00 9.82
C GLU A 187 -11.79 -7.65 11.05
N GLY A 188 -10.60 -7.17 11.44
CA GLY A 188 -9.92 -7.61 12.64
C GLY A 188 -10.58 -7.10 13.93
N LYS A 189 -9.97 -7.43 15.06
CA LYS A 189 -10.35 -6.89 16.39
C LYS A 189 -9.10 -6.35 17.06
N GLY A 190 -9.27 -5.31 17.87
CA GLY A 190 -8.17 -4.73 18.63
C GLY A 190 -7.96 -3.26 18.34
N TRP A 191 -6.71 -2.84 18.37
CA TRP A 191 -6.30 -1.45 18.20
C TRP A 191 -5.20 -1.35 17.17
N VAL A 192 -5.18 -0.28 16.40
CA VAL A 192 -4.14 0.07 15.45
C VAL A 192 -3.57 1.42 15.81
N ASP A 193 -2.25 1.53 15.78
CA ASP A 193 -1.54 2.80 15.88
C ASP A 193 -1.25 3.31 14.47
N CYS A 194 -1.70 4.52 14.16
CA CYS A 194 -1.54 5.16 12.86
C CYS A 194 -1.13 6.63 13.03
N ALA A 195 -0.91 7.36 11.94
CA ALA A 195 -0.53 8.77 11.95
C ALA A 195 -1.47 9.67 12.79
N HIS A 196 -2.74 9.30 12.91
CA HIS A 196 -3.76 10.04 13.66
C HIS A 196 -3.89 9.61 15.13
N GLY A 197 -3.08 8.66 15.59
CA GLY A 197 -3.13 8.11 16.94
C GLY A 197 -3.60 6.67 16.99
N ARG A 198 -4.03 6.23 18.17
CA ARG A 198 -4.46 4.85 18.42
C ARG A 198 -5.98 4.73 18.30
N PHE A 199 -6.42 3.92 17.34
CA PHE A 199 -7.84 3.70 17.05
C PHE A 199 -8.23 2.22 17.22
N PRO A 200 -9.48 1.94 17.60
CA PRO A 200 -9.99 0.59 17.53
C PRO A 200 -10.10 0.15 16.06
N VAL A 201 -9.79 -1.10 15.79
CA VAL A 201 -10.12 -1.72 14.50
C VAL A 201 -11.64 -1.84 14.44
N PRO A 202 -12.28 -1.41 13.31
CA PRO A 202 -13.73 -1.42 13.16
C PRO A 202 -14.34 -2.81 13.28
#